data_e7450e23240134e986582404e7a8a6ed
#
_entry.id   e7450e23240134e986582404e7a8a6ed
#
_cell.length_a   1.000
_cell.length_b   1.000
_cell.length_c   1.000
_cell.angle_alpha   90.00
_cell.angle_beta   90.00
_cell.angle_gamma   90.00
#
_symmetry.space_group_name_H-M   'P 1'
#
loop_
_entity.id
_entity.type
_entity.pdbx_description
1 polymer ?
#
loop_
_entity_poly.entity_id
_entity_poly.type
_entity_poly.pdbx_seq_one_letter_code
_entity_poly.pdbx_strand_id
1 'polypeptide(L)'
;KNFVKDLKPSSTLAINETSKQLEQQGKKIFKFGFGQSPFKVPEDVVEELKSNAYQNKYLPMQGLEELREAVAKYSSKKKNYNYKANNVIIGPGSKELMFLLHVIFDGEIILPAPSWVSYAPQAILGRNKIQILQTERENNWFPTGAQIEKIISKDKDKNYLLFLNSP
;
A
#
# COMPACT_ATOMS: atom_id res chain seq x y z
N LYS A 1 17.94 -0.44 -16.71
CA LYS A 1 16.93 0.39 -17.42
C LYS A 1 17.06 1.81 -16.90
N ASN A 2 17.06 2.83 -17.77
CA ASN A 2 17.37 4.21 -17.39
C ASN A 2 16.38 4.79 -16.36
N PHE A 3 15.10 4.46 -16.45
CA PHE A 3 14.08 4.94 -15.51
C PHE A 3 14.25 4.45 -14.05
N VAL A 4 15.11 3.47 -13.81
CA VAL A 4 15.40 2.97 -12.44
C VAL A 4 16.51 3.78 -11.80
N LYS A 5 17.38 4.43 -12.60
CA LYS A 5 18.55 5.17 -12.08
C LYS A 5 18.14 6.40 -11.25
N ASP A 6 16.97 6.98 -11.56
CA ASP A 6 16.48 8.19 -10.91
C ASP A 6 15.65 7.88 -9.64
N LEU A 7 15.41 6.59 -9.34
CA LEU A 7 14.71 6.19 -8.12
C LEU A 7 15.62 6.40 -6.91
N LYS A 8 15.19 7.23 -6.00
CA LYS A 8 15.88 7.47 -4.73
C LYS A 8 15.64 6.32 -3.76
N PRO A 9 16.56 6.02 -2.84
CA PRO A 9 16.33 5.10 -1.72
C PRO A 9 15.08 5.51 -0.94
N SER A 10 14.42 4.54 -0.31
CA SER A 10 13.24 4.80 0.53
C SER A 10 13.62 5.79 1.65
N SER A 11 12.95 6.92 1.70
CA SER A 11 13.15 7.93 2.75
C SER A 11 12.94 7.36 4.16
N THR A 12 12.03 6.41 4.31
CA THR A 12 11.75 5.71 5.58
C THR A 12 12.95 4.90 6.05
N LEU A 13 13.62 4.17 5.12
CA LEU A 13 14.85 3.43 5.45
C LEU A 13 16.00 4.37 5.79
N ALA A 14 16.19 5.42 5.00
CA ALA A 14 17.24 6.41 5.24
C ALA A 14 17.08 7.10 6.61
N ILE A 15 15.86 7.49 6.99
CA ILE A 15 15.56 8.06 8.31
C ILE A 15 15.91 7.07 9.43
N ASN A 16 15.59 5.78 9.26
CA ASN A 16 15.89 4.77 10.26
C ASN A 16 17.40 4.53 10.44
N GLU A 17 18.14 4.49 9.33
CA GLU A 17 19.61 4.36 9.35
C GLU A 17 20.26 5.57 10.01
N THR A 18 19.83 6.79 9.65
CA THR A 18 20.29 8.02 10.28
C THR A 18 19.98 8.05 11.77
N SER A 19 18.79 7.61 12.17
CA SER A 19 18.40 7.52 13.58
C SER A 19 19.32 6.59 14.37
N LYS A 20 19.65 5.41 13.81
CA LYS A 20 20.59 4.47 14.44
C LYS A 20 22.00 5.08 14.62
N GLN A 21 22.51 5.76 13.59
CA GLN A 21 23.82 6.43 13.64
C GLN A 21 23.87 7.50 14.73
N LEU A 22 22.81 8.31 14.85
CA LEU A 22 22.70 9.35 15.87
C LEU A 22 22.61 8.77 17.30
N GLU A 23 21.90 7.64 17.48
CA GLU A 23 21.86 6.92 18.76
C GLU A 23 23.24 6.38 19.15
N GLN A 24 23.99 5.82 18.18
CA GLN A 24 25.36 5.36 18.43
C GLN A 24 26.31 6.50 18.83
N GLN A 25 26.00 7.74 18.44
CA GLN A 25 26.71 8.96 18.87
C GLN A 25 26.24 9.49 20.24
N GLY A 26 25.39 8.74 20.94
CA GLY A 26 24.86 9.11 22.25
C GLY A 26 23.69 10.11 22.23
N LYS A 27 23.12 10.40 21.06
CA LYS A 27 21.97 11.32 20.96
C LYS A 27 20.68 10.60 21.30
N LYS A 28 19.82 11.28 22.07
CA LYS A 28 18.46 10.80 22.35
C LYS A 28 17.58 11.02 21.13
N ILE A 29 17.08 9.96 20.51
CA ILE A 29 16.25 10.01 19.31
C ILE A 29 14.84 9.49 19.60
N PHE A 30 13.84 10.22 19.16
CA PHE A 30 12.44 9.80 19.16
C PHE A 30 12.07 9.30 17.75
N LYS A 31 11.85 7.98 17.60
CA LYS A 31 11.66 7.32 16.31
C LYS A 31 10.20 7.38 15.86
N PHE A 32 9.90 8.23 14.90
CA PHE A 32 8.59 8.34 14.25
C PHE A 32 8.65 7.95 12.75
N GLY A 33 9.75 7.32 12.31
CA GLY A 33 9.98 7.00 10.91
C GLY A 33 9.20 5.79 10.38
N PHE A 34 8.81 4.85 11.24
CA PHE A 34 8.05 3.67 10.89
C PHE A 34 6.68 3.64 11.58
N GLY A 35 5.64 3.31 10.82
CA GLY A 35 4.33 2.97 11.35
C GLY A 35 4.27 1.52 11.85
N GLN A 36 5.24 1.12 12.67
CA GLN A 36 5.30 -0.23 13.24
C GLN A 36 4.53 -0.27 14.56
N SER A 37 3.67 -1.31 14.71
CA SER A 37 2.96 -1.53 15.97
C SER A 37 3.95 -1.72 17.11
N PRO A 38 3.80 -1.05 18.26
CA PRO A 38 4.60 -1.28 19.46
C PRO A 38 4.17 -2.52 20.24
N PHE A 39 3.02 -3.09 19.90
CA PHE A 39 2.46 -4.25 20.59
C PHE A 39 3.05 -5.55 20.06
N LYS A 40 3.19 -6.54 20.94
CA LYS A 40 3.57 -7.90 20.55
C LYS A 40 2.47 -8.52 19.69
N VAL A 41 2.84 -9.49 18.86
CA VAL A 41 1.86 -10.33 18.16
C VAL A 41 1.03 -11.07 19.22
N PRO A 42 -0.31 -11.12 19.10
CA PRO A 42 -1.15 -11.90 20.01
C PRO A 42 -0.72 -13.36 20.11
N GLU A 43 -0.78 -13.94 21.30
CA GLU A 43 -0.24 -15.29 21.55
C GLU A 43 -0.97 -16.36 20.74
N ASP A 44 -2.27 -16.25 20.57
CA ASP A 44 -3.07 -17.15 19.73
C ASP A 44 -2.57 -17.19 18.27
N VAL A 45 -2.17 -16.04 17.72
CA VAL A 45 -1.57 -15.96 16.37
C VAL A 45 -0.20 -16.63 16.33
N VAL A 46 0.61 -16.48 17.39
CA VAL A 46 1.93 -17.10 17.50
C VAL A 46 1.80 -18.62 17.57
N GLU A 47 0.89 -19.12 18.40
CA GLU A 47 0.66 -20.57 18.53
C GLU A 47 0.09 -21.18 17.25
N GLU A 48 -0.81 -20.48 16.56
CA GLU A 48 -1.34 -20.95 15.28
C GLU A 48 -0.23 -21.04 14.22
N LEU A 49 0.68 -20.06 14.15
CA LEU A 49 1.83 -20.12 13.29
C LEU A 49 2.74 -21.32 13.59
N LYS A 50 3.04 -21.56 14.86
CA LYS A 50 3.85 -22.71 15.30
C LYS A 50 3.18 -24.04 14.92
N SER A 51 1.87 -24.14 15.15
CA SER A 51 1.08 -25.34 14.88
C SER A 51 1.00 -25.68 13.40
N ASN A 52 1.14 -24.68 12.50
CA ASN A 52 1.06 -24.84 11.08
C ASN A 52 2.42 -24.70 10.36
N ALA A 53 3.52 -24.51 11.06
CA ALA A 53 4.84 -24.28 10.46
C ALA A 53 5.34 -25.47 9.60
N TYR A 54 4.79 -26.66 9.77
CA TYR A 54 5.11 -27.85 8.97
C TYR A 54 4.40 -27.89 7.60
N GLN A 55 3.43 -27.00 7.37
CA GLN A 55 2.68 -26.95 6.10
C GLN A 55 3.59 -26.54 4.95
N ASN A 56 3.70 -27.41 3.93
CA ASN A 56 4.60 -27.19 2.80
C ASN A 56 3.91 -27.31 1.43
N LYS A 57 2.58 -27.35 1.40
CA LYS A 57 1.83 -27.46 0.17
C LYS A 57 1.72 -26.10 -0.54
N TYR A 58 1.75 -26.14 -1.87
CA TYR A 58 1.39 -24.97 -2.66
C TYR A 58 -0.07 -24.58 -2.42
N LEU A 59 -0.30 -23.29 -2.26
CA LEU A 59 -1.64 -22.73 -2.14
C LEU A 59 -2.16 -22.27 -3.51
N PRO A 60 -3.49 -22.11 -3.67
CA PRO A 60 -4.06 -21.42 -4.82
C PRO A 60 -3.42 -20.03 -5.01
N MET A 61 -3.30 -19.57 -6.26
CA MET A 61 -2.70 -18.26 -6.58
C MET A 61 -3.38 -17.08 -5.86
N GLN A 62 -4.67 -17.17 -5.60
CA GLN A 62 -5.42 -16.16 -4.86
C GLN A 62 -5.22 -16.23 -3.35
N GLY A 63 -4.54 -17.26 -2.85
CA GLY A 63 -4.35 -17.53 -1.42
C GLY A 63 -5.34 -18.56 -0.87
N LEU A 64 -5.14 -18.94 0.40
CA LEU A 64 -5.94 -19.91 1.12
C LEU A 64 -7.43 -19.51 1.12
N GLU A 65 -8.31 -20.41 0.74
CA GLU A 65 -9.73 -20.11 0.54
C GLU A 65 -10.40 -19.69 1.84
N GLU A 66 -10.15 -20.41 2.93
CA GLU A 66 -10.70 -20.09 4.25
C GLU A 66 -10.27 -18.70 4.74
N LEU A 67 -9.04 -18.29 4.44
CA LEU A 67 -8.58 -16.94 4.77
C LEU A 67 -9.28 -15.88 3.92
N ARG A 68 -9.48 -16.14 2.63
CA ARG A 68 -10.22 -15.23 1.73
C ARG A 68 -11.68 -15.07 2.16
N GLU A 69 -12.34 -16.16 2.57
CA GLU A 69 -13.68 -16.13 3.13
C GLU A 69 -13.75 -15.31 4.42
N ALA A 70 -12.81 -15.54 5.33
CA ALA A 70 -12.72 -14.79 6.59
C ALA A 70 -12.53 -13.28 6.36
N VAL A 71 -11.64 -12.90 5.43
CA VAL A 71 -11.41 -11.50 5.04
C VAL A 71 -12.66 -10.91 4.39
N ALA A 72 -13.31 -11.63 3.50
CA ALA A 72 -14.55 -11.19 2.85
C ALA A 72 -15.66 -10.94 3.88
N LYS A 73 -15.87 -11.86 4.80
CA LYS A 73 -16.86 -11.76 5.88
C LYS A 73 -16.58 -10.56 6.80
N TYR A 74 -15.31 -10.39 7.21
CA TYR A 74 -14.90 -9.26 8.04
C TYR A 74 -15.12 -7.91 7.34
N SER A 75 -14.71 -7.81 6.08
CA SER A 75 -14.86 -6.60 5.28
C SER A 75 -16.31 -6.26 4.99
N SER A 76 -17.14 -7.28 4.71
CA SER A 76 -18.58 -7.12 4.50
C SER A 76 -19.25 -6.50 5.73
N LYS A 77 -18.93 -7.00 6.93
CA LYS A 77 -19.48 -6.49 8.19
C LYS A 77 -19.07 -5.03 8.42
N LYS A 78 -17.82 -4.65 8.09
CA LYS A 78 -17.34 -3.27 8.32
C LYS A 78 -17.82 -2.25 7.29
N LYS A 79 -18.01 -2.67 6.05
CA LYS A 79 -18.24 -1.75 4.93
C LYS A 79 -19.70 -1.76 4.41
N ASN A 80 -20.59 -2.52 5.05
CA ASN A 80 -21.98 -2.70 4.62
C ASN A 80 -22.09 -3.09 3.13
N TYR A 81 -21.22 -3.98 2.69
CA TYR A 81 -21.18 -4.49 1.32
C TYR A 81 -20.93 -6.01 1.36
N ASN A 82 -21.55 -6.77 0.45
CA ASN A 82 -21.43 -8.22 0.44
C ASN A 82 -20.20 -8.69 -0.40
N TYR A 83 -19.03 -8.66 0.22
CA TYR A 83 -17.83 -9.25 -0.37
C TYR A 83 -17.88 -10.78 -0.33
N LYS A 84 -17.34 -11.42 -1.35
CA LYS A 84 -17.17 -12.88 -1.44
C LYS A 84 -15.67 -13.21 -1.51
N ALA A 85 -15.30 -14.47 -1.28
CA ALA A 85 -13.92 -14.93 -1.37
C ALA A 85 -13.26 -14.58 -2.72
N ASN A 86 -14.02 -14.57 -3.81
CA ASN A 86 -13.53 -14.18 -5.14
C ASN A 86 -13.19 -12.70 -5.28
N ASN A 87 -13.57 -11.86 -4.33
CA ASN A 87 -13.17 -10.44 -4.27
C ASN A 87 -11.90 -10.23 -3.43
N VAL A 88 -11.26 -11.31 -2.99
CA VAL A 88 -10.10 -11.25 -2.09
C VAL A 88 -8.91 -11.96 -2.73
N ILE A 89 -7.78 -11.31 -2.72
CA ILE A 89 -6.47 -11.88 -3.07
C ILE A 89 -5.55 -11.71 -1.85
N ILE A 90 -4.89 -12.78 -1.47
CA ILE A 90 -3.90 -12.80 -0.39
C ILE A 90 -2.50 -12.76 -1.01
N GLY A 91 -1.63 -11.93 -0.44
CA GLY A 91 -0.23 -11.83 -0.84
C GLY A 91 0.66 -11.46 0.34
N PRO A 92 1.97 -11.46 0.18
CA PRO A 92 2.93 -11.13 1.24
C PRO A 92 2.96 -9.62 1.55
N GLY A 93 1.79 -9.10 1.90
CA GLY A 93 1.55 -7.70 2.22
C GLY A 93 0.96 -6.89 1.06
N SER A 94 0.17 -5.87 1.41
CA SER A 94 -0.51 -5.00 0.45
C SER A 94 0.46 -4.24 -0.48
N LYS A 95 1.70 -4.01 -0.04
CA LYS A 95 2.72 -3.33 -0.85
C LYS A 95 3.04 -4.09 -2.13
N GLU A 96 3.17 -5.41 -2.07
CA GLU A 96 3.40 -6.24 -3.24
C GLU A 96 2.18 -6.30 -4.14
N LEU A 97 1.00 -6.50 -3.55
CA LEU A 97 -0.26 -6.52 -4.31
C LEU A 97 -0.50 -5.20 -5.07
N MET A 98 -0.21 -4.06 -4.44
CA MET A 98 -0.27 -2.76 -5.12
C MET A 98 0.76 -2.64 -6.25
N PHE A 99 1.96 -3.17 -6.08
CA PHE A 99 2.97 -3.19 -7.14
C PHE A 99 2.49 -4.03 -8.33
N LEU A 100 1.96 -5.22 -8.09
CA LEU A 100 1.39 -6.06 -9.15
C LEU A 100 0.25 -5.34 -9.88
N LEU A 101 -0.60 -4.62 -9.15
CA LEU A 101 -1.65 -3.81 -9.75
C LEU A 101 -1.08 -2.73 -10.69
N HIS A 102 -0.01 -2.02 -10.30
CA HIS A 102 0.66 -1.07 -11.19
C HIS A 102 1.24 -1.73 -12.45
N VAL A 103 1.75 -2.95 -12.33
CA VAL A 103 2.34 -3.68 -13.47
C VAL A 103 1.31 -4.10 -14.50
N ILE A 104 0.10 -4.50 -14.05
CA ILE A 104 -0.96 -4.99 -14.94
C ILE A 104 -1.93 -3.90 -15.40
N PHE A 105 -1.94 -2.74 -14.74
CA PHE A 105 -2.88 -1.67 -15.06
C PHE A 105 -2.42 -0.88 -16.30
N ASP A 106 -3.28 -0.83 -17.30
CA ASP A 106 -3.08 -0.02 -18.51
C ASP A 106 -3.84 1.31 -18.38
N GLY A 107 -3.11 2.36 -17.98
CA GLY A 107 -3.69 3.69 -17.76
C GLY A 107 -2.79 4.63 -16.96
N GLU A 108 -3.39 5.72 -16.48
CA GLU A 108 -2.69 6.71 -15.66
C GLU A 108 -3.03 6.53 -14.17
N ILE A 109 -2.03 6.76 -13.32
CA ILE A 109 -2.18 6.69 -11.87
C ILE A 109 -2.41 8.09 -11.32
N ILE A 110 -3.48 8.30 -10.59
CA ILE A 110 -3.75 9.55 -9.88
C ILE A 110 -3.32 9.38 -8.42
N LEU A 111 -2.36 10.20 -8.00
CA LEU A 111 -1.82 10.21 -6.64
C LEU A 111 -2.12 11.54 -5.96
N PRO A 112 -3.06 11.59 -5.02
CA PRO A 112 -3.20 12.73 -4.12
C PRO A 112 -1.92 12.94 -3.31
N ALA A 113 -1.50 14.17 -3.15
CA ALA A 113 -0.32 14.54 -2.37
C ALA A 113 -0.73 15.42 -1.17
N PRO A 114 -0.30 15.09 0.06
CA PRO A 114 0.69 14.05 0.41
C PRO A 114 0.13 12.63 0.36
N SER A 115 0.99 11.65 0.05
CA SER A 115 0.64 10.23 0.04
C SER A 115 1.82 9.35 0.46
N TRP A 116 1.56 8.07 0.59
CA TRP A 116 2.61 7.14 0.97
C TRP A 116 3.75 7.10 -0.06
N VAL A 117 4.97 7.12 0.44
CA VAL A 117 6.21 7.26 -0.34
C VAL A 117 6.44 6.15 -1.39
N SER A 118 5.75 5.01 -1.28
CA SER A 118 5.95 3.89 -2.20
C SER A 118 5.07 3.96 -3.45
N TYR A 119 3.99 4.74 -3.47
CA TYR A 119 3.06 4.75 -4.62
C TYR A 119 3.73 5.24 -5.91
N ALA A 120 4.37 6.40 -5.87
CA ALA A 120 5.02 6.95 -7.06
C ALA A 120 6.17 6.06 -7.59
N PRO A 121 7.11 5.55 -6.77
CA PRO A 121 8.12 4.61 -7.23
C PRO A 121 7.53 3.34 -7.85
N GLN A 122 6.46 2.78 -7.29
CA GLN A 122 5.81 1.59 -7.84
C GLN A 122 5.17 1.88 -9.22
N ALA A 123 4.49 3.01 -9.35
CA ALA A 123 3.92 3.44 -10.62
C ALA A 123 5.00 3.66 -11.70
N ILE A 124 6.14 4.26 -11.34
CA ILE A 124 7.30 4.42 -12.24
C ILE A 124 7.84 3.06 -12.68
N LEU A 125 7.96 2.10 -11.76
CA LEU A 125 8.42 0.74 -12.07
C LEU A 125 7.41 -0.01 -12.95
N GLY A 126 6.12 0.21 -12.75
CA GLY A 126 5.03 -0.28 -13.59
C GLY A 126 4.93 0.42 -14.95
N ARG A 127 5.72 1.49 -15.17
CA ARG A 127 5.71 2.36 -16.36
C ARG A 127 4.39 3.11 -16.57
N ASN A 128 3.64 3.30 -15.51
CA ASN A 128 2.44 4.11 -15.57
C ASN A 128 2.79 5.59 -15.57
N LYS A 129 2.03 6.37 -16.31
CA LYS A 129 2.08 7.83 -16.18
C LYS A 129 1.39 8.25 -14.88
N ILE A 130 1.99 9.20 -14.17
CA ILE A 130 1.50 9.66 -12.87
C ILE A 130 0.94 11.08 -13.01
N GLN A 131 -0.27 11.27 -12.48
CA GLN A 131 -0.90 12.57 -12.25
C GLN A 131 -0.86 12.87 -10.74
N ILE A 132 0.01 13.79 -10.33
CA ILE A 132 0.02 14.27 -8.94
C ILE A 132 -1.12 15.27 -8.76
N LEU A 133 -2.00 14.98 -7.81
CA LEU A 133 -3.12 15.83 -7.44
C LEU A 133 -2.83 16.47 -6.10
N GLN A 134 -2.57 17.80 -6.09
CA GLN A 134 -2.34 18.53 -4.86
C GLN A 134 -3.64 18.59 -4.06
N THR A 135 -3.57 18.18 -2.79
CA THR A 135 -4.67 18.27 -1.84
C THR A 135 -4.39 19.35 -0.80
N GLU A 136 -5.43 19.78 -0.10
CA GLU A 136 -5.37 20.89 0.83
C GLU A 136 -5.86 20.46 2.21
N ARG A 137 -5.37 21.14 3.25
CA ARG A 137 -5.72 20.89 4.64
C ARG A 137 -7.22 21.07 4.89
N GLU A 138 -7.84 22.05 4.23
CA GLU A 138 -9.26 22.40 4.32
C GLU A 138 -10.16 21.25 3.90
N ASN A 139 -9.67 20.37 3.05
CA ASN A 139 -10.33 19.14 2.60
C ASN A 139 -9.79 17.89 3.32
N ASN A 140 -9.17 18.04 4.50
CA ASN A 140 -8.56 16.94 5.25
C ASN A 140 -7.57 16.11 4.41
N TRP A 141 -6.84 16.75 3.50
CA TRP A 141 -5.91 16.11 2.57
C TRP A 141 -6.54 15.06 1.67
N PHE A 142 -7.86 15.16 1.43
CA PHE A 142 -8.56 14.34 0.44
C PHE A 142 -8.79 15.12 -0.85
N PRO A 143 -8.74 14.45 -2.01
CA PRO A 143 -9.07 15.07 -3.28
C PRO A 143 -10.57 15.37 -3.35
N THR A 144 -10.92 16.50 -3.95
CA THR A 144 -12.31 16.81 -4.27
C THR A 144 -12.75 16.17 -5.59
N GLY A 145 -14.06 15.93 -5.76
CA GLY A 145 -14.61 15.44 -7.02
C GLY A 145 -14.25 16.34 -8.21
N ALA A 146 -14.30 17.66 -8.04
CA ALA A 146 -13.93 18.62 -9.09
C ALA A 146 -12.45 18.51 -9.51
N GLN A 147 -11.54 18.27 -8.56
CA GLN A 147 -10.12 18.06 -8.87
C GLN A 147 -9.90 16.78 -9.68
N ILE A 148 -10.59 15.70 -9.32
CA ILE A 148 -10.53 14.42 -10.05
C ILE A 148 -11.13 14.59 -11.44
N GLU A 149 -12.30 15.20 -11.56
CA GLU A 149 -12.98 15.46 -12.82
C GLU A 149 -12.11 16.29 -13.78
N LYS A 150 -11.41 17.30 -13.29
CA LYS A 150 -10.46 18.10 -14.06
C LYS A 150 -9.33 17.26 -14.69
N ILE A 151 -8.94 16.15 -14.07
CA ILE A 151 -7.93 15.23 -14.63
C ILE A 151 -8.58 14.33 -15.67
N ILE A 152 -9.70 13.67 -15.32
CA ILE A 152 -10.36 12.67 -16.14
C ILE A 152 -10.96 13.29 -17.41
N SER A 153 -11.50 14.52 -17.32
CA SER A 153 -12.11 15.20 -18.45
C SER A 153 -11.16 15.55 -19.60
N LYS A 154 -9.84 15.51 -19.35
CA LYS A 154 -8.82 15.75 -20.38
C LYS A 154 -8.75 14.62 -21.40
N ASP A 155 -9.04 13.41 -20.99
CA ASP A 155 -9.05 12.22 -21.84
C ASP A 155 -9.98 11.17 -21.22
N LYS A 156 -11.24 11.17 -21.69
CA LYS A 156 -12.30 10.30 -21.14
C LYS A 156 -12.18 8.84 -21.57
N ASP A 157 -11.42 8.58 -22.64
CA ASP A 157 -11.22 7.23 -23.17
C ASP A 157 -10.08 6.49 -22.46
N LYS A 158 -9.35 7.20 -21.59
CA LYS A 158 -8.24 6.64 -20.81
C LYS A 158 -8.72 6.03 -19.51
N ASN A 159 -8.07 4.93 -19.11
CA ASN A 159 -8.25 4.35 -17.78
C ASN A 159 -7.46 5.14 -16.73
N TYR A 160 -8.07 5.33 -15.57
CA TYR A 160 -7.43 5.99 -14.42
C TYR A 160 -7.55 5.12 -13.18
N LEU A 161 -6.47 5.02 -12.42
CA LEU A 161 -6.43 4.38 -11.12
C LEU A 161 -6.06 5.41 -10.05
N LEU A 162 -6.99 5.67 -9.15
CA LEU A 162 -6.81 6.59 -8.03
C LEU A 162 -6.40 5.83 -6.76
N PHE A 163 -5.26 6.20 -6.18
CA PHE A 163 -4.84 5.72 -4.87
C PHE A 163 -5.29 6.69 -3.78
N LEU A 164 -6.20 6.26 -2.93
CA LEU A 164 -6.62 7.00 -1.74
C LEU A 164 -5.92 6.43 -0.51
N ASN A 165 -5.32 7.31 0.27
CA ASN A 165 -4.73 6.97 1.56
C ASN A 165 -5.65 7.49 2.67
N SER A 166 -6.12 6.57 3.51
CA SER A 166 -6.91 6.91 4.69
C SER A 166 -6.20 6.30 5.89
N PRO A 167 -5.79 7.13 6.85
CA PRO A 167 -5.12 6.68 8.07
C PRO A 167 -6.06 5.87 8.99
#